data_d526865cfc3507244c23aa333cc788c2
#
_entry.id   d526865cfc3507244c23aa333cc788c2
#
_cell.length_a   1.000
_cell.length_b   1.000
_cell.length_c   1.000
_cell.angle_alpha   90.00
_cell.angle_beta   90.00
_cell.angle_gamma   90.00
#
_symmetry.space_group_name_H-M   'P 1'
#
loop_
_entity.id
_entity.type
_entity.pdbx_description
1 polymer ?
#
loop_
_entity_poly.entity_id
_entity_poly.type
_entity_poly.pdbx_seq_one_letter_code
_entity_poly.pdbx_strand_id
1 'polypeptide(L)'
;MLIGYLRDTPSIGSGLRRRLGDGHTLATTCVNLAEIERGLRPRERRRAAAFLDGLRYLVTDRESARRAGRYQAEWAKRGRTIHTADALIAGTARAHGAVLLTHNLDDFPMRDLRVEAPEQSGD
;
A
#
# COMPACT_ATOMS: atom_id res chain seq x y z
N MET A 1 -9.73 1.96 6.99
CA MET A 1 -9.24 2.46 5.69
C MET A 1 -8.20 1.50 5.13
N LEU A 2 -8.27 1.23 3.85
CA LEU A 2 -7.37 0.30 3.19
C LEU A 2 -6.40 1.05 2.28
N ILE A 3 -5.10 0.71 2.37
CA ILE A 3 -4.12 1.16 1.39
C ILE A 3 -3.89 0.01 0.43
N GLY A 4 -4.21 0.22 -0.85
CA GLY A 4 -3.94 -0.77 -1.87
C GLY A 4 -2.52 -0.62 -2.38
N TYR A 5 -1.71 -1.68 -2.26
CA TYR A 5 -0.42 -1.75 -2.92
C TYR A 5 -0.67 -2.24 -4.34
N LEU A 6 -0.85 -1.29 -5.26
CA LEU A 6 -1.37 -1.57 -6.60
C LEU A 6 -0.30 -1.87 -7.63
N ARG A 7 0.81 -2.52 -7.23
CA ARG A 7 1.87 -2.87 -8.16
C ARG A 7 1.37 -3.80 -9.26
N ASP A 8 0.42 -4.70 -8.91
CA ASP A 8 -0.19 -5.64 -9.86
C ASP A 8 -1.67 -5.34 -10.02
N THR A 9 -1.97 -4.19 -10.62
CA THR A 9 -3.33 -3.69 -10.75
C THR A 9 -4.35 -4.71 -11.28
N PRO A 10 -4.07 -5.50 -12.35
CA PRO A 10 -5.06 -6.46 -12.85
C PRO A 10 -5.39 -7.56 -11.86
N SER A 11 -4.41 -8.06 -11.10
CA SER A 11 -4.63 -9.16 -10.16
C SER A 11 -5.29 -8.69 -8.87
N ILE A 12 -5.18 -7.40 -8.53
CA ILE A 12 -5.77 -6.83 -7.33
C ILE A 12 -7.25 -6.50 -7.54
N GLY A 13 -7.66 -6.25 -8.80
CA GLY A 13 -8.97 -5.70 -9.12
C GLY A 13 -10.16 -6.40 -8.51
N SER A 14 -10.21 -7.74 -8.56
CA SER A 14 -11.34 -8.50 -8.02
C SER A 14 -11.44 -8.42 -6.50
N GLY A 15 -10.29 -8.49 -5.82
CA GLY A 15 -10.24 -8.35 -4.37
C GLY A 15 -10.66 -6.96 -3.92
N LEU A 16 -10.27 -5.93 -4.67
CA LEU A 16 -10.65 -4.56 -4.38
C LEU A 16 -12.16 -4.35 -4.51
N ARG A 17 -12.77 -4.93 -5.54
CA ARG A 17 -14.23 -4.81 -5.73
C ARG A 17 -14.97 -5.37 -4.54
N ARG A 18 -14.54 -6.52 -4.03
CA ARG A 18 -15.17 -7.13 -2.86
C ARG A 18 -15.07 -6.21 -1.67
N ARG A 19 -13.89 -5.66 -1.41
CA ARG A 19 -13.68 -4.80 -0.25
C ARG A 19 -14.47 -3.50 -0.34
N LEU A 20 -14.57 -2.93 -1.52
CA LEU A 20 -15.40 -1.75 -1.73
C LEU A 20 -16.88 -2.04 -1.49
N GLY A 21 -17.33 -3.25 -1.92
CA GLY A 21 -18.69 -3.70 -1.67
C GLY A 21 -18.98 -3.89 -0.20
N ASP A 22 -17.95 -4.18 0.62
CA ASP A 22 -18.09 -4.35 2.06
C ASP A 22 -18.00 -3.01 2.82
N GLY A 23 -18.02 -1.89 2.12
CA GLY A 23 -18.00 -0.56 2.72
C GLY A 23 -16.62 -0.03 3.08
N HIS A 24 -15.56 -0.69 2.64
CA HIS A 24 -14.20 -0.20 2.88
C HIS A 24 -13.85 0.94 1.93
N THR A 25 -13.10 1.90 2.46
CA THR A 25 -12.55 3.00 1.66
C THR A 25 -11.14 2.62 1.21
N LEU A 26 -10.89 2.71 -0.09
CA LEU A 26 -9.58 2.41 -0.65
C LEU A 26 -8.74 3.69 -0.73
N ALA A 27 -7.48 3.58 -0.36
CA ALA A 27 -6.56 4.71 -0.38
C ALA A 27 -5.25 4.35 -1.07
N THR A 28 -4.50 5.36 -1.46
CA THR A 28 -3.16 5.22 -2.03
C THR A 28 -2.20 6.19 -1.36
N THR A 29 -0.90 6.01 -1.60
CA THR A 29 0.15 6.89 -1.08
C THR A 29 1.00 7.40 -2.24
N CYS A 30 1.89 8.35 -1.95
CA CYS A 30 2.81 8.89 -2.96
C CYS A 30 3.71 7.80 -3.56
N VAL A 31 4.15 6.84 -2.73
CA VAL A 31 5.02 5.75 -3.22
C VAL A 31 4.25 4.84 -4.18
N ASN A 32 3.05 4.41 -3.77
CA ASN A 32 2.20 3.56 -4.60
C ASN A 32 1.88 4.25 -5.93
N LEU A 33 1.50 5.52 -5.85
CA LEU A 33 1.14 6.29 -7.03
C LEU A 33 2.30 6.44 -8.00
N ALA A 34 3.50 6.74 -7.47
CA ALA A 34 4.69 6.87 -8.29
C ALA A 34 5.04 5.55 -8.99
N GLU A 35 4.93 4.43 -8.27
CA GLU A 35 5.23 3.13 -8.85
C GLU A 35 4.22 2.75 -9.95
N ILE A 36 2.96 3.07 -9.73
CA ILE A 36 1.92 2.81 -10.73
C ILE A 36 2.16 3.66 -11.98
N GLU A 37 2.38 4.96 -11.80
CA GLU A 37 2.63 5.88 -12.92
C GLU A 37 3.84 5.44 -13.76
N ARG A 38 4.89 4.98 -13.11
CA ARG A 38 6.09 4.50 -13.79
C ARG A 38 5.80 3.33 -14.73
N GLY A 39 4.86 2.47 -14.34
CA GLY A 39 4.54 1.26 -15.10
C GLY A 39 3.44 1.41 -16.14
N LEU A 40 2.76 2.55 -16.20
CA LEU A 40 1.65 2.72 -17.13
C LEU A 40 2.13 3.01 -18.54
N ARG A 41 1.51 2.34 -19.51
CA ARG A 41 1.69 2.67 -20.93
C ARG A 41 0.87 3.92 -21.25
N PRO A 42 1.27 4.71 -22.27
CA PRO A 42 0.53 5.95 -22.60
C PRO A 42 -0.96 5.75 -22.80
N ARG A 43 -1.37 4.66 -23.46
CA ARG A 43 -2.79 4.37 -23.72
C ARG A 43 -3.57 3.97 -22.49
N GLU A 44 -2.88 3.58 -21.42
CA GLU A 44 -3.50 3.17 -20.16
C GLU A 44 -3.71 4.35 -19.21
N ARG A 45 -3.00 5.46 -19.43
CA ARG A 45 -2.96 6.57 -18.48
C ARG A 45 -4.32 7.17 -18.19
N ARG A 46 -5.14 7.37 -19.22
CA ARG A 46 -6.46 7.98 -19.05
C ARG A 46 -7.37 7.13 -18.17
N ARG A 47 -7.41 5.82 -18.45
CA ARG A 47 -8.24 4.89 -17.68
C ARG A 47 -7.75 4.78 -16.24
N ALA A 48 -6.43 4.65 -16.07
CA ALA A 48 -5.84 4.54 -14.74
C ALA A 48 -6.03 5.82 -13.93
N ALA A 49 -5.91 7.00 -14.58
CA ALA A 49 -6.07 8.27 -13.91
C ALA A 49 -7.45 8.40 -13.27
N ALA A 50 -8.50 8.01 -13.99
CA ALA A 50 -9.86 8.09 -13.47
C ALA A 50 -10.01 7.24 -12.19
N PHE A 51 -9.44 6.03 -12.19
CA PHE A 51 -9.46 5.16 -11.03
C PHE A 51 -8.63 5.74 -9.88
N LEU A 52 -7.40 6.17 -10.17
CA LEU A 52 -6.47 6.66 -9.15
C LEU A 52 -6.96 7.95 -8.51
N ASP A 53 -7.56 8.85 -9.30
CA ASP A 53 -8.09 10.11 -8.78
C ASP A 53 -9.27 9.90 -7.85
N GLY A 54 -9.95 8.76 -7.96
CA GLY A 54 -11.06 8.40 -7.09
C GLY A 54 -10.62 7.80 -5.76
N LEU A 55 -9.35 7.45 -5.62
CA LEU A 55 -8.82 6.90 -4.37
C LEU A 55 -8.57 7.99 -3.35
N ARG A 56 -8.75 7.66 -2.08
CA ARG A 56 -8.32 8.55 -1.02
C ARG A 56 -6.80 8.58 -0.98
N TYR A 57 -6.23 9.76 -0.79
CA TYR A 57 -4.78 9.92 -0.78
C TYR A 57 -4.29 10.13 0.65
N LEU A 58 -3.38 9.27 1.09
CA LEU A 58 -2.78 9.37 2.42
C LEU A 58 -1.38 9.95 2.28
N VAL A 59 -1.14 11.08 2.93
CA VAL A 59 0.13 11.78 2.85
C VAL A 59 1.20 11.04 3.66
N THR A 60 2.37 10.86 3.06
CA THR A 60 3.56 10.35 3.75
C THR A 60 4.19 11.52 4.49
N ASP A 61 3.75 11.76 5.70
CA ASP A 61 4.19 12.89 6.51
C ASP A 61 5.42 12.54 7.34
N ARG A 62 5.79 13.46 8.24
CA ARG A 62 6.97 13.25 9.10
C ARG A 62 6.83 11.99 9.96
N GLU A 63 5.67 11.76 10.53
CA GLU A 63 5.41 10.57 11.34
C GLU A 63 5.55 9.30 10.52
N SER A 64 5.02 9.30 9.30
CA SER A 64 5.15 8.17 8.38
C SER A 64 6.62 7.87 8.09
N ALA A 65 7.40 8.91 7.82
CA ALA A 65 8.82 8.76 7.50
C ALA A 65 9.61 8.21 8.70
N ARG A 66 9.31 8.70 9.89
CA ARG A 66 9.97 8.21 11.12
C ARG A 66 9.66 6.74 11.36
N ARG A 67 8.42 6.34 11.19
CA ARG A 67 8.02 4.93 11.34
C ARG A 67 8.71 4.05 10.33
N ALA A 68 8.83 4.53 9.09
CA ALA A 68 9.55 3.82 8.04
C ALA A 68 11.00 3.56 8.43
N GLY A 69 11.68 4.59 8.92
CA GLY A 69 13.07 4.46 9.37
C GLY A 69 13.22 3.49 10.54
N ARG A 70 12.29 3.52 11.48
CA ARG A 70 12.30 2.58 12.61
C ARG A 70 12.12 1.15 12.14
N TYR A 71 11.23 0.90 11.19
CA TYR A 71 11.06 -0.43 10.62
C TYR A 71 12.36 -0.93 9.99
N GLN A 72 13.01 -0.07 9.21
CA GLN A 72 14.27 -0.45 8.58
C GLN A 72 15.34 -0.78 9.62
N ALA A 73 15.48 0.04 10.65
CA ALA A 73 16.47 -0.15 11.70
C ALA A 73 16.19 -1.43 12.51
N GLU A 74 14.92 -1.65 12.87
CA GLU A 74 14.53 -2.83 13.65
C GLU A 74 14.78 -4.13 12.90
N TRP A 75 14.38 -4.19 11.64
CA TRP A 75 14.54 -5.42 10.86
C TRP A 75 15.98 -5.65 10.42
N ALA A 76 16.76 -4.57 10.23
CA ALA A 76 18.19 -4.71 9.95
C ALA A 76 18.92 -5.43 11.09
N LYS A 77 18.53 -5.20 12.34
CA LYS A 77 19.10 -5.91 13.50
C LYS A 77 18.85 -7.41 13.45
N ARG A 78 17.80 -7.82 12.74
CA ARG A 78 17.44 -9.22 12.56
C ARG A 78 18.00 -9.79 11.26
N GLY A 79 18.88 -9.04 10.59
CA GLY A 79 19.51 -9.47 9.35
C GLY A 79 18.62 -9.32 8.12
N ARG A 80 17.54 -8.54 8.21
CA ARG A 80 16.61 -8.38 7.10
C ARG A 80 16.57 -6.93 6.63
N THR A 81 16.72 -6.74 5.32
CA THR A 81 16.64 -5.42 4.70
C THR A 81 15.20 -5.13 4.26
N ILE A 82 14.64 -4.04 4.75
CA ILE A 82 13.37 -3.51 4.26
C ILE A 82 13.70 -2.38 3.31
N HIS A 83 13.29 -2.49 2.06
CA HIS A 83 13.55 -1.44 1.08
C HIS A 83 12.79 -0.17 1.44
N THR A 84 13.40 0.98 1.13
CA THR A 84 12.84 2.27 1.53
C THR A 84 11.42 2.50 1.02
N ALA A 85 11.14 2.11 -0.23
CA ALA A 85 9.79 2.25 -0.77
C ALA A 85 8.77 1.47 0.08
N ASP A 86 9.07 0.22 0.40
CA ASP A 86 8.19 -0.62 1.21
C ASP A 86 8.06 -0.08 2.63
N ALA A 87 9.17 0.40 3.19
CA ALA A 87 9.16 0.98 4.53
C ALA A 87 8.28 2.24 4.59
N LEU A 88 8.34 3.08 3.57
CA LEU A 88 7.52 4.29 3.50
C LEU A 88 6.03 3.96 3.36
N ILE A 89 5.70 2.94 2.56
CA ILE A 89 4.32 2.47 2.44
C ILE A 89 3.82 1.96 3.80
N ALA A 90 4.60 1.11 4.44
CA ALA A 90 4.24 0.55 5.75
C ALA A 90 4.12 1.65 6.82
N GLY A 91 5.06 2.57 6.84
CA GLY A 91 5.04 3.69 7.79
C GLY A 91 3.83 4.59 7.61
N THR A 92 3.47 4.86 6.36
CA THR A 92 2.29 5.67 6.05
C THR A 92 1.00 4.94 6.48
N ALA A 93 0.90 3.65 6.15
CA ALA A 93 -0.25 2.85 6.56
C ALA A 93 -0.40 2.85 8.08
N ARG A 94 0.68 2.63 8.80
CA ARG A 94 0.64 2.58 10.27
C ARG A 94 0.29 3.94 10.86
N ALA A 95 0.86 5.02 10.34
CA ALA A 95 0.61 6.37 10.85
C ALA A 95 -0.85 6.78 10.67
N HIS A 96 -1.50 6.30 9.61
CA HIS A 96 -2.90 6.62 9.32
C HIS A 96 -3.88 5.57 9.83
N GLY A 97 -3.40 4.53 10.51
CA GLY A 97 -4.27 3.47 11.03
C GLY A 97 -4.94 2.65 9.92
N ALA A 98 -4.27 2.50 8.80
CA ALA A 98 -4.81 1.79 7.64
C ALA A 98 -4.32 0.35 7.57
N VAL A 99 -5.13 -0.52 6.94
CA VAL A 99 -4.73 -1.89 6.62
C VAL A 99 -4.03 -1.87 5.26
N LEU A 100 -2.87 -2.50 5.18
CA LEU A 100 -2.12 -2.59 3.94
C LEU A 100 -2.54 -3.82 3.15
N LEU A 101 -2.94 -3.62 1.89
CA LEU A 101 -3.28 -4.71 0.99
C LEU A 101 -2.14 -4.95 0.03
N THR A 102 -1.63 -6.18 -0.01
CA THR A 102 -0.54 -6.54 -0.91
C THR A 102 -0.53 -8.04 -1.18
N HIS A 103 -0.09 -8.44 -2.38
CA HIS A 103 0.18 -9.84 -2.68
C HIS A 103 1.53 -10.27 -2.13
N ASN A 104 2.41 -9.33 -1.78
CA ASN A 104 3.76 -9.61 -1.30
C ASN A 104 3.83 -9.48 0.22
N LEU A 105 3.09 -10.35 0.92
CA LEU A 105 3.01 -10.31 2.38
C LEU A 105 4.38 -10.39 3.04
N ASP A 106 5.30 -11.16 2.45
CA ASP A 106 6.64 -11.34 3.01
C ASP A 106 7.48 -10.06 3.02
N ASP A 107 7.14 -9.10 2.17
CA ASP A 107 7.86 -7.82 2.12
C ASP A 107 7.50 -6.91 3.30
N PHE A 108 6.44 -7.27 4.04
CA PHE A 108 5.91 -6.46 5.14
C PHE A 108 5.79 -7.28 6.42
N PRO A 109 6.93 -7.61 7.07
CA PRO A 109 6.93 -8.46 8.26
C PRO A 109 6.58 -7.73 9.57
N MET A 110 6.23 -6.45 9.50
CA MET A 110 5.94 -5.62 10.67
C MET A 110 4.74 -6.15 11.45
N ARG A 111 4.91 -6.33 12.77
CA ARG A 111 3.87 -6.93 13.61
C ARG A 111 2.81 -5.94 14.05
N ASP A 112 3.15 -4.66 14.10
CA ASP A 112 2.22 -3.60 14.51
C ASP A 112 1.40 -3.02 13.36
N LEU A 113 1.52 -3.63 12.17
CA LEU A 113 0.81 -3.22 10.96
C LEU A 113 -0.04 -4.40 10.48
N ARG A 114 -1.32 -4.14 10.24
CA ARG A 114 -2.17 -5.17 9.66
C ARG A 114 -1.94 -5.23 8.15
N VAL A 115 -1.51 -6.40 7.68
CA VAL A 115 -1.21 -6.64 6.27
C VAL A 115 -2.04 -7.82 5.79
N GLU A 116 -2.76 -7.64 4.68
CA GLU A 116 -3.66 -8.66 4.15
C GLU A 116 -3.50 -8.77 2.64
N ALA A 117 -3.76 -9.96 2.11
CA ALA A 117 -3.86 -10.13 0.67
C ALA A 117 -5.20 -9.54 0.20
N PRO A 118 -5.25 -8.94 -1.01
CA PRO A 118 -6.49 -8.31 -1.49
C PRO A 118 -7.68 -9.25 -1.56
N GLU A 119 -7.47 -10.56 -1.78
CA GLU A 119 -8.52 -11.56 -1.90
C GLU A 119 -9.03 -12.06 -0.55
N GLN A 120 -8.33 -11.77 0.55
CA GLN A 120 -8.78 -12.21 1.86
C GLN A 120 -10.06 -11.49 2.25
N SER A 121 -11.03 -12.25 2.76
CA SER A 121 -12.20 -11.63 3.36
C SER A 121 -11.74 -10.95 4.66
N GLY A 122 -12.36 -9.83 5.01
CA GLY A 122 -11.96 -9.06 6.17
C GLY A 122 -12.38 -9.65 7.51
N ASP A 123 -12.68 -10.90 7.55
CA ASP A 123 -13.17 -11.58 8.76
C ASP A 123 -12.06 -11.89 9.76
#